data_6c74b7e14b42c4ed21d1d119691beaad
#
_entry.id   6c74b7e14b42c4ed21d1d119691beaad
#
_cell.length_a   1.000
_cell.length_b   1.000
_cell.length_c   1.000
_cell.angle_alpha   90.00
_cell.angle_beta   90.00
_cell.angle_gamma   90.00
#
_symmetry.space_group_name_H-M   'P 1'
#
loop_
_entity.id
_entity.type
_entity.pdbx_description
1 polymer ?
#
loop_
_entity_poly.entity_id
_entity_poly.type
_entity_poly.pdbx_seq_one_letter_code
_entity_poly.pdbx_strand_id
1 'polypeptide(L)'
;MRRLEACGASYTPLTVPMDGTDAVSAVEAARLLRRGTDEVFKTLVTVGRSREHYVFVVPGGRELDLRKAARAVNEKSVEMVHSKELLPLTGYVHGGCSPVGMKKPFRTVVDASAEGRATIIVSAGKIGRMMELSLEDLRRAVDFTTEDLTAEQAAVPS
;
A
#
# COMPACT_ATOMS: atom_id res chain seq x y z
N MET A 1 12.30 10.44 -2.79
CA MET A 1 11.45 10.81 -1.65
C MET A 1 12.30 11.27 -0.48
N ARG A 2 12.07 12.49 -0.05
CA ARG A 2 12.84 13.09 1.05
C ARG A 2 12.79 12.29 2.35
N ARG A 3 11.63 11.72 2.66
CA ARG A 3 11.46 10.95 3.89
C ARG A 3 12.37 9.73 3.94
N LEU A 4 12.45 8.99 2.83
CA LEU A 4 13.32 7.82 2.74
C LEU A 4 14.78 8.20 2.83
N GLU A 5 15.17 9.24 2.12
CA GLU A 5 16.55 9.74 2.15
C GLU A 5 16.95 10.19 3.56
N ALA A 6 16.06 10.90 4.26
CA ALA A 6 16.29 11.36 5.63
C ALA A 6 16.45 10.20 6.62
N CYS A 7 15.81 9.05 6.37
CA CYS A 7 15.90 7.85 7.22
C CYS A 7 17.05 6.93 6.82
N GLY A 8 17.79 7.25 5.76
CA GLY A 8 18.86 6.39 5.25
C GLY A 8 18.34 5.14 4.53
N ALA A 9 17.08 5.16 4.10
CA ALA A 9 16.49 4.05 3.36
C ALA A 9 16.87 4.11 1.88
N SER A 10 17.15 2.96 1.29
CA SER A 10 17.46 2.84 -0.14
C SER A 10 16.19 2.44 -0.91
N TYR A 11 16.00 3.02 -2.07
CA TYR A 11 14.89 2.67 -2.94
C TYR A 11 15.23 2.93 -4.40
N THR A 12 14.53 2.25 -5.30
CA THR A 12 14.67 2.48 -6.75
C THR A 12 13.40 3.18 -7.25
N PRO A 13 13.50 4.41 -7.75
CA PRO A 13 12.33 5.09 -8.31
C PRO A 13 11.91 4.44 -9.63
N LEU A 14 10.61 4.29 -9.82
CA LEU A 14 10.02 3.75 -11.04
C LEU A 14 8.96 4.70 -11.55
N THR A 15 8.91 4.89 -12.86
CA THR A 15 7.86 5.70 -13.48
C THR A 15 6.99 4.78 -14.34
N VAL A 16 5.68 4.81 -14.10
CA VAL A 16 4.73 4.04 -14.88
C VAL A 16 4.58 4.72 -16.25
N PRO A 17 4.85 4.01 -17.36
CA PRO A 17 4.69 4.58 -18.70
C PRO A 17 3.21 4.68 -19.07
N MET A 18 2.60 5.81 -18.75
CA MET A 18 1.17 6.04 -18.93
C MET A 18 0.92 7.32 -19.71
N ASP A 19 -0.20 7.35 -20.44
CA ASP A 19 -0.67 8.55 -21.10
C ASP A 19 -1.63 9.28 -20.18
N GLY A 20 -1.43 10.59 -20.01
CA GLY A 20 -2.33 11.40 -19.19
C GLY A 20 -1.97 11.39 -17.71
N THR A 21 -2.88 11.91 -16.89
CA THR A 21 -2.69 12.12 -15.45
C THR A 21 -3.69 11.37 -14.60
N ASP A 22 -4.52 10.52 -15.21
CA ASP A 22 -5.52 9.75 -14.48
C ASP A 22 -4.86 8.66 -13.63
N ALA A 23 -5.47 8.37 -12.49
CA ALA A 23 -5.01 7.31 -11.61
C ALA A 23 -5.09 5.96 -12.32
N VAL A 24 -4.05 5.13 -12.12
CA VAL A 24 -4.06 3.75 -12.58
C VAL A 24 -4.09 2.83 -11.38
N SER A 25 -4.77 1.69 -11.52
CA SER A 25 -4.79 0.67 -10.47
C SER A 25 -3.40 0.03 -10.31
N ALA A 26 -3.18 -0.63 -9.18
CA ALA A 26 -1.93 -1.35 -8.96
C ALA A 26 -1.75 -2.48 -10.00
N VAL A 27 -2.84 -3.12 -10.42
CA VAL A 27 -2.81 -4.15 -11.46
C VAL A 27 -2.36 -3.56 -12.79
N GLU A 28 -2.92 -2.41 -13.17
CA GLU A 28 -2.54 -1.75 -14.41
C GLU A 28 -1.11 -1.21 -14.34
N ALA A 29 -0.70 -0.68 -13.21
CA ALA A 29 0.68 -0.24 -12.99
C ALA A 29 1.66 -1.42 -13.16
N ALA A 30 1.33 -2.58 -12.60
CA ALA A 30 2.15 -3.79 -12.75
C ALA A 30 2.30 -4.17 -14.22
N ARG A 31 1.17 -4.15 -14.95
CA ARG A 31 1.18 -4.46 -16.38
C ARG A 31 2.09 -3.51 -17.16
N LEU A 32 1.96 -2.22 -16.91
CA LEU A 32 2.74 -1.19 -17.60
C LEU A 32 4.23 -1.24 -17.25
N LEU A 33 4.55 -1.64 -16.02
CA LEU A 33 5.93 -1.81 -15.56
C LEU A 33 6.52 -3.17 -15.95
N ARG A 34 5.70 -4.06 -16.51
CA ARG A 34 6.07 -5.45 -16.84
C ARG A 34 6.52 -6.22 -15.60
N ARG A 35 5.81 -6.01 -14.49
CA ARG A 35 6.05 -6.69 -13.23
C ARG A 35 4.80 -7.50 -12.85
N GLY A 36 4.96 -8.46 -11.95
CA GLY A 36 3.84 -9.27 -11.48
C GLY A 36 2.89 -8.47 -10.57
N THR A 37 1.61 -8.82 -10.58
CA THR A 37 0.62 -8.17 -9.71
C THR A 37 0.85 -8.46 -8.23
N ASP A 38 1.65 -9.47 -7.93
CA ASP A 38 2.07 -9.82 -6.58
C ASP A 38 3.31 -9.04 -6.12
N GLU A 39 3.96 -8.29 -7.02
CA GLU A 39 5.10 -7.44 -6.70
C GLU A 39 4.69 -5.99 -6.41
N VAL A 40 3.59 -5.53 -7.02
CA VAL A 40 3.10 -4.15 -6.87
C VAL A 40 2.01 -4.14 -5.80
N PHE A 41 2.30 -3.46 -4.69
CA PHE A 41 1.41 -3.37 -3.55
C PHE A 41 0.64 -2.05 -3.58
N LYS A 42 -0.61 -2.10 -3.14
CA LYS A 42 -1.46 -0.91 -3.01
C LYS A 42 -1.60 -0.54 -1.55
N THR A 43 -1.70 0.75 -1.28
CA THR A 43 -1.83 1.31 0.07
C THR A 43 -3.28 1.72 0.28
N LEU A 44 -3.94 1.10 1.25
CA LEU A 44 -5.35 1.29 1.52
C LEU A 44 -5.52 1.92 2.91
N VAL A 45 -6.33 2.96 2.99
CA VAL A 45 -6.63 3.66 4.24
C VAL A 45 -8.03 3.29 4.69
N THR A 46 -8.14 2.89 5.95
CA THR A 46 -9.40 2.44 6.55
C THR A 46 -9.69 3.21 7.82
N VAL A 47 -10.93 3.11 8.26
CA VAL A 47 -11.35 3.62 9.57
C VAL A 47 -11.98 2.47 10.35
N GLY A 48 -11.55 2.31 11.59
CA GLY A 48 -12.10 1.32 12.50
C GLY A 48 -13.39 1.80 13.15
N ARG A 49 -14.11 0.89 13.77
CA ARG A 49 -15.31 1.23 14.53
C ARG A 49 -15.01 2.23 15.65
N SER A 50 -13.78 2.20 16.18
CA SER A 50 -13.31 3.15 17.19
C SER A 50 -13.09 4.56 16.66
N ARG A 51 -13.16 4.76 15.34
CA ARG A 51 -12.82 5.99 14.61
C ARG A 51 -11.31 6.20 14.41
N GLU A 52 -10.49 5.26 14.86
CA GLU A 52 -9.06 5.27 14.55
C GLU A 52 -8.84 4.87 13.09
N HIS A 53 -7.84 5.45 12.46
CA HIS A 53 -7.49 5.13 11.07
C HIS A 53 -6.31 4.17 11.02
N TYR A 54 -6.32 3.30 10.00
CA TYR A 54 -5.30 2.28 9.79
C TYR A 54 -4.93 2.21 8.31
N VAL A 55 -3.68 1.88 8.05
CA VAL A 55 -3.15 1.74 6.69
C VAL A 55 -2.79 0.29 6.46
N PHE A 56 -3.29 -0.28 5.37
CA PHE A 56 -2.99 -1.64 4.96
C PHE A 56 -2.33 -1.64 3.59
N VAL A 57 -1.23 -2.35 3.46
CA VAL A 57 -0.46 -2.46 2.22
C VAL A 57 -0.54 -3.91 1.75
N VAL A 58 -1.18 -4.13 0.61
CA VAL A 58 -1.49 -5.47 0.10
C VAL A 58 -1.13 -5.59 -1.39
N PRO A 59 -0.87 -6.82 -1.89
CA PRO A 59 -0.62 -7.00 -3.31
C PRO A 59 -1.75 -6.46 -4.17
N GLY A 60 -1.42 -5.79 -5.26
CA GLY A 60 -2.40 -5.15 -6.13
C GLY A 60 -3.41 -6.11 -6.74
N GLY A 61 -3.01 -7.35 -6.99
CA GLY A 61 -3.88 -8.38 -7.55
C GLY A 61 -4.79 -9.08 -6.52
N ARG A 62 -4.72 -8.71 -5.25
CA ARG A 62 -5.50 -9.32 -4.18
C ARG A 62 -6.41 -8.30 -3.53
N GLU A 63 -7.52 -8.77 -2.96
CA GLU A 63 -8.44 -7.92 -2.23
C GLU A 63 -8.11 -7.94 -0.74
N LEU A 64 -8.24 -6.80 -0.07
CA LEU A 64 -8.14 -6.72 1.38
C LEU A 64 -9.34 -7.43 2.00
N ASP A 65 -9.08 -8.40 2.86
CA ASP A 65 -10.13 -9.04 3.66
C ASP A 65 -10.37 -8.15 4.89
N LEU A 66 -11.53 -7.49 4.93
CA LEU A 66 -11.83 -6.53 6.00
C LEU A 66 -11.89 -7.17 7.39
N ARG A 67 -12.23 -8.45 7.47
CA ARG A 67 -12.24 -9.18 8.74
C ARG A 67 -10.81 -9.45 9.24
N LYS A 68 -9.93 -9.87 8.32
CA LYS A 68 -8.51 -10.06 8.66
C LYS A 68 -7.87 -8.74 9.05
N ALA A 69 -8.20 -7.66 8.32
CA ALA A 69 -7.71 -6.33 8.62
C ALA A 69 -8.12 -5.86 10.01
N ALA A 70 -9.41 -6.01 10.35
CA ALA A 70 -9.91 -5.64 11.66
C ALA A 70 -9.21 -6.43 12.77
N ARG A 71 -9.03 -7.72 12.56
CA ARG A 71 -8.35 -8.60 13.53
C ARG A 71 -6.89 -8.17 13.72
N ALA A 72 -6.21 -7.81 12.65
CA ALA A 72 -4.80 -7.40 12.71
C ALA A 72 -4.58 -6.15 13.57
N VAL A 73 -5.57 -5.27 13.65
CA VAL A 73 -5.49 -4.02 14.41
C VAL A 73 -6.38 -4.03 15.66
N ASN A 74 -6.95 -5.19 15.99
CA ASN A 74 -7.79 -5.38 17.17
C ASN A 74 -9.02 -4.47 17.19
N GLU A 75 -9.65 -4.32 16.02
CA GLU A 75 -10.92 -3.60 15.85
C GLU A 75 -12.06 -4.59 15.65
N LYS A 76 -13.27 -4.18 15.97
CA LYS A 76 -14.46 -4.99 15.69
C LYS A 76 -14.77 -5.02 14.20
N SER A 77 -14.52 -3.91 13.53
CA SER A 77 -14.69 -3.78 12.08
C SER A 77 -13.86 -2.64 11.56
N VAL A 78 -13.50 -2.70 10.29
CA VAL A 78 -12.87 -1.59 9.57
C VAL A 78 -13.59 -1.41 8.24
N GLU A 79 -13.61 -0.18 7.75
CA GLU A 79 -14.19 0.18 6.46
C GLU A 79 -13.20 1.03 5.67
N MET A 80 -13.27 0.94 4.35
CA MET A 80 -12.46 1.83 3.51
C MET A 80 -12.93 3.26 3.68
N VAL A 81 -12.00 4.21 3.79
CA VAL A 81 -12.38 5.62 3.77
C VAL A 81 -12.80 6.02 2.36
N HIS A 82 -13.66 7.02 2.26
CA HIS A 82 -14.05 7.56 0.95
C HIS A 82 -12.86 8.28 0.31
N SER A 83 -12.76 8.21 -1.02
CA SER A 83 -11.64 8.84 -1.73
C SER A 83 -11.51 10.33 -1.46
N LYS A 84 -12.62 11.02 -1.24
CA LYS A 84 -12.63 12.45 -0.90
C LYS A 84 -12.00 12.77 0.47
N GLU A 85 -11.93 11.79 1.35
CA GLU A 85 -11.34 11.96 2.70
C GLU A 85 -9.84 11.68 2.69
N LEU A 86 -9.34 11.05 1.65
CA LEU A 86 -7.97 10.57 1.59
C LEU A 86 -6.95 11.71 1.66
N LEU A 87 -7.15 12.75 0.87
CA LEU A 87 -6.23 13.89 0.83
C LEU A 87 -6.12 14.62 2.18
N PRO A 88 -7.24 15.00 2.85
CA PRO A 88 -7.13 15.63 4.17
C PRO A 88 -6.47 14.72 5.22
N LEU A 89 -6.68 13.41 5.15
CA LEU A 89 -6.12 12.47 6.11
C LEU A 89 -4.63 12.21 5.90
N THR A 90 -4.23 12.00 4.64
CA THR A 90 -2.90 11.47 4.33
C THR A 90 -1.97 12.46 3.64
N GLY A 91 -2.52 13.43 2.95
CA GLY A 91 -1.78 14.31 2.06
C GLY A 91 -1.65 13.77 0.64
N TYR A 92 -2.22 12.59 0.38
CA TYR A 92 -2.15 11.93 -0.92
C TYR A 92 -3.53 11.79 -1.56
N VAL A 93 -3.56 11.75 -2.89
CA VAL A 93 -4.79 11.50 -3.64
C VAL A 93 -4.93 10.02 -3.96
N HIS A 94 -6.15 9.60 -4.30
CA HIS A 94 -6.40 8.22 -4.74
C HIS A 94 -5.52 7.90 -5.96
N GLY A 95 -4.88 6.74 -5.95
CA GLY A 95 -3.94 6.33 -6.99
C GLY A 95 -2.51 6.82 -6.78
N GLY A 96 -2.29 7.73 -5.84
CA GLY A 96 -0.96 8.22 -5.48
C GLY A 96 -0.66 8.11 -3.99
N CYS A 97 -1.40 7.25 -3.27
CA CYS A 97 -1.22 7.11 -1.83
C CYS A 97 -0.01 6.22 -1.51
N SER A 98 0.98 6.80 -0.86
CA SER A 98 2.20 6.10 -0.41
C SER A 98 2.06 5.70 1.06
N PRO A 99 2.65 4.57 1.48
CA PRO A 99 2.72 4.24 2.91
C PRO A 99 3.72 5.14 3.65
N VAL A 100 4.54 5.88 2.93
CA VAL A 100 5.61 6.74 3.49
C VAL A 100 5.19 8.20 3.42
N GLY A 101 5.48 8.97 4.47
CA GLY A 101 5.31 10.43 4.43
C GLY A 101 3.88 10.92 4.56
N MET A 102 2.99 10.14 5.13
CA MET A 102 1.62 10.60 5.42
C MET A 102 1.63 11.73 6.43
N LYS A 103 0.62 12.61 6.36
CA LYS A 103 0.48 13.75 7.30
C LYS A 103 0.47 13.30 8.75
N LYS A 104 -0.13 12.13 9.04
CA LYS A 104 -0.22 11.57 10.38
C LYS A 104 0.36 10.15 10.39
N PRO A 105 1.02 9.74 11.48
CA PRO A 105 1.59 8.40 11.58
C PRO A 105 0.51 7.37 11.95
N PHE A 106 -0.30 6.96 10.98
CA PHE A 106 -1.30 5.93 11.18
C PHE A 106 -0.64 4.56 11.36
N ARG A 107 -1.26 3.73 12.19
CA ARG A 107 -0.81 2.35 12.34
C ARG A 107 -0.89 1.64 10.98
N THR A 108 0.20 1.01 10.59
CA THR A 108 0.36 0.40 9.27
C THR A 108 0.61 -1.10 9.40
N VAL A 109 -0.06 -1.88 8.57
CA VAL A 109 0.13 -3.33 8.49
C VAL A 109 0.37 -3.68 7.02
N VAL A 110 1.41 -4.46 6.77
CA VAL A 110 1.77 -4.93 5.43
C VAL A 110 1.41 -6.40 5.34
N ASP A 111 0.84 -6.81 4.22
CA ASP A 111 0.47 -8.21 4.03
C ASP A 111 1.71 -9.12 4.15
N ALA A 112 1.53 -10.25 4.81
CA ALA A 112 2.63 -11.19 5.09
C ALA A 112 3.32 -11.72 3.83
N SER A 113 2.66 -11.68 2.68
CA SER A 113 3.27 -12.09 1.41
C SER A 113 4.51 -11.28 1.04
N ALA A 114 4.64 -10.07 1.60
CA ALA A 114 5.81 -9.24 1.36
C ALA A 114 7.07 -9.80 1.99
N GLU A 115 6.96 -10.57 3.07
CA GLU A 115 8.12 -11.13 3.79
C GLU A 115 8.94 -12.10 2.95
N GLY A 116 8.30 -12.79 2.01
CA GLY A 116 8.99 -13.73 1.12
C GLY A 116 9.65 -13.09 -0.08
N ARG A 117 9.64 -11.76 -0.17
CA ARG A 117 10.15 -11.04 -1.34
C ARG A 117 11.40 -10.24 -1.00
N ALA A 118 12.32 -10.17 -1.96
CA ALA A 118 13.51 -9.30 -1.82
C ALA A 118 13.08 -7.84 -1.75
N THR A 119 12.13 -7.44 -2.60
CA THR A 119 11.60 -6.08 -2.66
C THR A 119 10.10 -6.11 -2.94
N ILE A 120 9.43 -4.99 -2.64
CA ILE A 120 8.07 -4.72 -3.08
C ILE A 120 8.04 -3.36 -3.78
N ILE A 121 7.01 -3.13 -4.57
CA ILE A 121 6.80 -1.86 -5.28
C ILE A 121 5.57 -1.19 -4.70
N VAL A 122 5.70 0.06 -4.29
CA VAL A 122 4.61 0.86 -3.72
C VAL A 122 4.58 2.24 -4.36
N SER A 123 3.48 2.97 -4.20
CA SER A 123 3.40 4.35 -4.69
C SER A 123 4.42 5.24 -3.99
N ALA A 124 5.01 6.15 -4.75
CA ALA A 124 5.96 7.13 -4.25
C ALA A 124 5.30 8.47 -3.85
N GLY A 125 3.97 8.53 -3.89
CA GLY A 125 3.22 9.71 -3.44
C GLY A 125 2.60 10.55 -4.55
N LYS A 126 2.79 10.15 -5.81
CA LYS A 126 2.18 10.79 -6.96
C LYS A 126 1.69 9.73 -7.94
N ILE A 127 0.61 10.02 -8.64
CA ILE A 127 0.09 9.14 -9.69
C ILE A 127 1.19 8.86 -10.71
N GLY A 128 1.43 7.60 -11.02
CA GLY A 128 2.45 7.19 -11.98
C GLY A 128 3.87 7.11 -11.44
N ARG A 129 4.09 7.51 -10.20
CA ARG A 129 5.40 7.44 -9.56
C ARG A 129 5.40 6.33 -8.52
N MET A 130 6.26 5.36 -8.72
CA MET A 130 6.38 4.19 -7.83
C MET A 130 7.81 4.10 -7.30
N MET A 131 7.99 3.26 -6.31
CA MET A 131 9.32 2.96 -5.79
C MET A 131 9.42 1.49 -5.42
N GLU A 132 10.58 0.91 -5.67
CA GLU A 132 10.90 -0.46 -5.29
C GLU A 132 11.89 -0.44 -4.14
N LEU A 133 11.58 -1.16 -3.07
CA LEU A 133 12.45 -1.21 -1.91
C LEU A 133 12.22 -2.51 -1.13
N SER A 134 13.19 -2.87 -0.29
CA SER A 134 13.05 -3.99 0.63
C SER A 134 12.18 -3.61 1.82
N LEU A 135 11.63 -4.61 2.52
CA LEU A 135 10.89 -4.35 3.76
C LEU A 135 11.78 -3.71 4.82
N GLU A 136 13.06 -4.09 4.85
CA GLU A 136 14.01 -3.50 5.78
C GLU A 136 14.14 -1.99 5.57
N ASP A 137 14.25 -1.56 4.30
CA ASP A 137 14.30 -0.13 3.98
C ASP A 137 12.99 0.56 4.28
N LEU A 138 11.86 -0.10 4.02
CA LEU A 138 10.55 0.46 4.35
C LEU A 138 10.42 0.66 5.87
N ARG A 139 10.92 -0.27 6.68
CA ARG A 139 10.88 -0.16 8.15
C ARG A 139 11.65 1.04 8.67
N ARG A 140 12.64 1.52 7.96
CA ARG A 140 13.38 2.73 8.34
C ARG A 140 12.54 3.99 8.24
N ALA A 141 11.52 3.98 7.39
CA ALA A 141 10.66 5.15 7.13
C ALA A 141 9.29 5.04 7.79
N VAL A 142 8.81 3.82 8.03
CA VAL A 142 7.45 3.56 8.54
C VAL A 142 7.49 2.41 9.53
N ASP A 143 6.90 2.59 10.69
CA ASP A 143 6.67 1.47 11.61
C ASP A 143 5.50 0.65 11.09
N PHE A 144 5.71 -0.65 10.91
CA PHE A 144 4.62 -1.53 10.49
C PHE A 144 4.81 -2.93 11.05
N THR A 145 3.70 -3.67 11.08
CA THR A 145 3.71 -5.11 11.36
C THR A 145 3.25 -5.84 10.11
N THR A 146 3.45 -7.14 10.05
CA THR A 146 3.00 -7.97 8.95
C THR A 146 1.95 -8.95 9.44
N GLU A 147 0.89 -9.14 8.66
CA GLU A 147 -0.20 -10.06 8.96
C GLU A 147 -0.80 -10.56 7.64
N ASP A 148 -1.50 -11.67 7.71
CA ASP A 148 -2.30 -12.14 6.58
C ASP A 148 -3.53 -11.22 6.44
N LEU A 149 -3.60 -10.49 5.34
CA LEU A 149 -4.61 -9.47 5.11
C LEU A 149 -5.51 -9.73 3.91
N THR A 150 -5.16 -10.65 3.03
CA THR A 150 -5.86 -10.78 1.76
C THR A 150 -6.92 -11.87 1.81
N ALA A 151 -7.99 -11.64 1.06
CA ALA A 151 -9.02 -12.63 0.85
C ALA A 151 -8.44 -13.82 0.07
N GLU A 152 -8.96 -15.02 0.32
CA GLU A 152 -8.56 -16.18 -0.46
C GLU A 152 -8.98 -15.97 -1.91
N GLN A 153 -8.07 -16.31 -2.83
CA GLN A 153 -8.44 -16.31 -4.24
C GLN A 153 -9.40 -17.46 -4.49
N ALA A 154 -10.46 -17.18 -5.24
CA ALA A 154 -11.34 -18.23 -5.70
C ALA A 154 -10.51 -19.27 -6.45
N ALA A 155 -10.75 -20.56 -6.17
CA ALA A 155 -10.06 -21.62 -6.88
C ALA A 155 -10.34 -21.47 -8.37
N VAL A 156 -9.27 -21.39 -9.16
CA VAL A 156 -9.42 -21.34 -10.61
C VAL A 156 -9.78 -22.76 -11.06
N PRO A 157 -10.92 -22.94 -11.75
CA PRO A 157 -11.26 -24.26 -12.28
C PRO A 157 -10.15 -24.71 -13.21
N SER A 158 -9.55 -25.80 -12.89
CA SER A 158 -8.48 -26.41 -13.71
C SER A 158 -9.05 -27.11 -14.92
#